data_b0fb9ac232f3e5dc9657f0eb10daa0d5
#
_entry.id   b0fb9ac232f3e5dc9657f0eb10daa0d5
#
_cell.length_a   1.000
_cell.length_b   1.000
_cell.length_c   1.000
_cell.angle_alpha   90.00
_cell.angle_beta   90.00
_cell.angle_gamma   90.00
#
_symmetry.space_group_name_H-M   'P 1'
#
loop_
_entity.id
_entity.type
_entity.pdbx_description
1 polymer ?
#
loop_
_entity_poly.entity_id
_entity_poly.type
_entity_poly.pdbx_seq_one_letter_code
_entity_poly.pdbx_strand_id
1 'polypeptide(L)'
;MVPTIAQAQAWAQAQGLDRLDAQLLVLNALGRAGHERAWLLAHDTDTLADQAHTALQATVQRRAAGEPLAYITGHKEFYGLDLQVDARVLVPRPDTETLVDWALEVLTTAPAQARVMDLGTGSGAIALALKHTRADLQVCAVDFSAEALAVAQANARRHRLDVAFSQGSWLDGVPGHFDAIVSNPPYIASADSHLAALTHEPLQALASGTDGLDDLRAIINQAHAHLLPGGWLLLEHGYDQAAAVRTLLTQAGFAEAQSRRDLAGIERCSGARQAQT
;
A
#
# COMPACT_ATOMS: atom_id res chain seq x y z
N MET A 1 -30.44 -23.95 13.71
CA MET A 1 -30.79 -24.00 12.26
C MET A 1 -29.66 -23.36 11.50
N VAL A 2 -29.10 -24.07 10.55
CA VAL A 2 -28.00 -23.55 9.73
C VAL A 2 -28.58 -22.52 8.74
N PRO A 3 -28.05 -21.31 8.65
CA PRO A 3 -28.57 -20.28 7.75
C PRO A 3 -28.25 -20.57 6.30
N THR A 4 -29.07 -20.06 5.39
CA THR A 4 -28.71 -19.98 3.97
C THR A 4 -27.66 -18.88 3.74
N ILE A 5 -27.01 -18.90 2.58
CA ILE A 5 -26.04 -17.87 2.17
C ILE A 5 -26.69 -16.47 2.21
N ALA A 6 -27.93 -16.32 1.70
CA ALA A 6 -28.65 -15.05 1.77
C ALA A 6 -28.90 -14.59 3.22
N GLN A 7 -29.32 -15.54 4.09
CA GLN A 7 -29.54 -15.23 5.52
C GLN A 7 -28.25 -14.86 6.23
N ALA A 8 -27.13 -15.50 5.91
CA ALA A 8 -25.81 -15.20 6.45
C ALA A 8 -25.31 -13.79 6.05
N GLN A 9 -25.51 -13.41 4.79
CA GLN A 9 -25.21 -12.04 4.31
C GLN A 9 -26.08 -11.00 5.01
N ALA A 10 -27.40 -11.25 5.11
CA ALA A 10 -28.32 -10.35 5.80
C ALA A 10 -27.97 -10.19 7.29
N TRP A 11 -27.58 -11.28 7.94
CA TRP A 11 -27.13 -11.24 9.34
C TRP A 11 -25.86 -10.41 9.49
N ALA A 12 -24.84 -10.59 8.61
CA ALA A 12 -23.61 -9.81 8.64
C ALA A 12 -23.89 -8.29 8.47
N GLN A 13 -24.78 -7.93 7.54
CA GLN A 13 -25.21 -6.54 7.36
C GLN A 13 -25.95 -6.00 8.60
N ALA A 14 -26.76 -6.81 9.27
CA ALA A 14 -27.43 -6.43 10.52
C ALA A 14 -26.43 -6.19 11.68
N GLN A 15 -25.19 -6.69 11.60
CA GLN A 15 -24.10 -6.35 12.53
C GLN A 15 -23.38 -5.03 12.15
N GLY A 16 -23.88 -4.27 11.18
CA GLY A 16 -23.34 -2.97 10.79
C GLY A 16 -22.34 -3.02 9.63
N LEU A 17 -22.10 -4.18 9.02
CA LEU A 17 -21.22 -4.30 7.86
C LEU A 17 -21.92 -3.79 6.59
N ASP A 18 -21.17 -3.18 5.70
CA ASP A 18 -21.67 -2.90 4.36
C ASP A 18 -21.88 -4.19 3.55
N ARG A 19 -22.58 -4.04 2.41
CA ARG A 19 -22.90 -5.19 1.56
C ARG A 19 -21.68 -5.89 1.01
N LEU A 20 -20.64 -5.13 0.66
CA LEU A 20 -19.41 -5.69 0.07
C LEU A 20 -18.65 -6.51 1.10
N ASP A 21 -18.43 -5.96 2.29
CA ASP A 21 -17.76 -6.65 3.39
C ASP A 21 -18.51 -7.94 3.77
N ALA A 22 -19.85 -7.88 3.89
CA ALA A 22 -20.66 -9.06 4.17
C ALA A 22 -20.48 -10.17 3.10
N GLN A 23 -20.47 -9.81 1.82
CA GLN A 23 -20.24 -10.76 0.71
C GLN A 23 -18.85 -11.37 0.76
N LEU A 24 -17.83 -10.55 0.97
CA LEU A 24 -16.44 -11.01 0.99
C LEU A 24 -16.15 -11.91 2.20
N LEU A 25 -16.74 -11.64 3.37
CA LEU A 25 -16.60 -12.52 4.53
C LEU A 25 -17.34 -13.85 4.36
N VAL A 26 -18.49 -13.87 3.71
CA VAL A 26 -19.18 -15.13 3.37
C VAL A 26 -18.34 -15.95 2.39
N LEU A 27 -17.78 -15.33 1.35
CA LEU A 27 -16.87 -16.02 0.42
C LEU A 27 -15.65 -16.58 1.14
N ASN A 28 -15.04 -15.77 2.01
CA ASN A 28 -13.90 -16.21 2.82
C ASN A 28 -14.21 -17.40 3.70
N ALA A 29 -15.37 -17.41 4.38
CA ALA A 29 -15.81 -18.52 5.21
C ALA A 29 -16.07 -19.80 4.40
N LEU A 30 -16.41 -19.66 3.11
CA LEU A 30 -16.60 -20.77 2.16
C LEU A 30 -15.29 -21.18 1.47
N GLY A 31 -14.15 -20.55 1.77
CA GLY A 31 -12.88 -20.81 1.09
C GLY A 31 -12.86 -20.38 -0.39
N ARG A 32 -13.71 -19.40 -0.76
CA ARG A 32 -13.83 -18.88 -2.12
C ARG A 32 -13.10 -17.55 -2.29
N ALA A 33 -12.67 -17.29 -3.52
CA ALA A 33 -12.00 -16.04 -3.85
C ALA A 33 -12.99 -14.84 -3.84
N GLY A 34 -12.52 -13.68 -3.40
CA GLY A 34 -13.35 -12.47 -3.28
C GLY A 34 -13.96 -11.97 -4.60
N HIS A 35 -13.38 -12.30 -5.76
CA HIS A 35 -13.95 -11.95 -7.07
C HIS A 35 -15.14 -12.83 -7.47
N GLU A 36 -15.42 -13.96 -6.78
CA GLU A 36 -16.51 -14.87 -7.08
C GLU A 36 -17.88 -14.40 -6.55
N ARG A 37 -18.09 -13.11 -6.35
CA ARG A 37 -19.34 -12.56 -5.79
C ARG A 37 -20.60 -12.96 -6.57
N ALA A 38 -20.49 -13.13 -7.89
CA ALA A 38 -21.61 -13.61 -8.71
C ALA A 38 -22.08 -15.03 -8.31
N TRP A 39 -21.18 -15.85 -7.78
CA TRP A 39 -21.50 -17.18 -7.28
C TRP A 39 -22.51 -17.12 -6.12
N LEU A 40 -22.40 -16.12 -5.22
CA LEU A 40 -23.32 -15.94 -4.09
C LEU A 40 -24.77 -15.74 -4.53
N LEU A 41 -24.98 -15.08 -5.69
CA LEU A 41 -26.33 -14.86 -6.23
C LEU A 41 -26.96 -16.15 -6.76
N ALA A 42 -26.16 -17.03 -7.33
CA ALA A 42 -26.64 -18.30 -7.87
C ALA A 42 -26.87 -19.38 -6.77
N HIS A 43 -26.33 -19.16 -5.55
CA HIS A 43 -26.31 -20.12 -4.46
C HIS A 43 -26.92 -19.54 -3.17
N ASP A 44 -27.72 -18.49 -3.28
CA ASP A 44 -28.25 -17.72 -2.15
C ASP A 44 -29.14 -18.56 -1.22
N THR A 45 -29.79 -19.61 -1.74
CA THR A 45 -30.62 -20.59 -1.01
C THR A 45 -29.83 -21.75 -0.41
N ASP A 46 -28.57 -21.93 -0.80
CA ASP A 46 -27.73 -23.00 -0.26
C ASP A 46 -27.41 -22.74 1.21
N THR A 47 -27.37 -23.81 2.02
CA THR A 47 -27.07 -23.71 3.45
C THR A 47 -25.56 -23.66 3.69
N LEU A 48 -25.12 -22.80 4.64
CA LEU A 48 -23.74 -22.83 5.12
C LEU A 48 -23.49 -24.08 5.96
N ALA A 49 -22.32 -24.74 5.78
CA ALA A 49 -21.89 -25.75 6.73
C ALA A 49 -21.62 -25.12 8.12
N ASP A 50 -21.84 -25.87 9.20
CA ASP A 50 -21.66 -25.38 10.58
C ASP A 50 -20.28 -24.74 10.80
N GLN A 51 -19.22 -25.33 10.26
CA GLN A 51 -17.86 -24.79 10.35
C GLN A 51 -17.74 -23.42 9.65
N ALA A 52 -18.28 -23.28 8.44
CA ALA A 52 -18.28 -22.01 7.70
C ALA A 52 -19.12 -20.94 8.43
N HIS A 53 -20.26 -21.32 9.01
CA HIS A 53 -21.09 -20.41 9.80
C HIS A 53 -20.36 -19.91 11.04
N THR A 54 -19.69 -20.80 11.79
CA THR A 54 -18.89 -20.41 12.98
C THR A 54 -17.72 -19.49 12.58
N ALA A 55 -17.00 -19.80 11.50
CA ALA A 55 -15.93 -18.95 10.99
C ALA A 55 -16.44 -17.56 10.58
N LEU A 56 -17.59 -17.51 9.88
CA LEU A 56 -18.22 -16.26 9.49
C LEU A 56 -18.58 -15.40 10.72
N GLN A 57 -19.19 -16.00 11.75
CA GLN A 57 -19.53 -15.26 12.96
C GLN A 57 -18.31 -14.60 13.61
N ALA A 58 -17.21 -15.33 13.72
CA ALA A 58 -15.97 -14.80 14.28
C ALA A 58 -15.39 -13.65 13.45
N THR A 59 -15.36 -13.78 12.11
CA THR A 59 -14.82 -12.76 11.21
C THR A 59 -15.73 -11.52 11.13
N VAL A 60 -17.03 -11.67 11.16
CA VAL A 60 -17.99 -10.56 11.22
C VAL A 60 -17.82 -9.75 12.51
N GLN A 61 -17.63 -10.41 13.67
CA GLN A 61 -17.37 -9.70 14.93
C GLN A 61 -16.07 -8.90 14.88
N ARG A 62 -14.99 -9.47 14.34
CA ARG A 62 -13.71 -8.76 14.14
C ARG A 62 -13.92 -7.52 13.25
N ARG A 63 -14.63 -7.68 12.13
CA ARG A 63 -14.88 -6.57 11.20
C ARG A 63 -15.76 -5.49 11.83
N ALA A 64 -16.80 -5.86 12.57
CA ALA A 64 -17.66 -4.93 13.30
C ALA A 64 -16.91 -4.17 14.41
N ALA A 65 -15.82 -4.75 14.94
CA ALA A 65 -14.91 -4.09 15.88
C ALA A 65 -13.88 -3.16 15.17
N GLY A 66 -13.96 -2.98 13.85
CA GLY A 66 -13.12 -2.06 13.08
C GLY A 66 -11.89 -2.70 12.44
N GLU A 67 -11.64 -4.01 12.62
CA GLU A 67 -10.48 -4.66 12.00
C GLU A 67 -10.58 -4.61 10.46
N PRO A 68 -9.51 -4.21 9.74
CA PRO A 68 -9.52 -4.17 8.29
C PRO A 68 -9.90 -5.52 7.68
N LEU A 69 -10.81 -5.49 6.69
CA LEU A 69 -11.22 -6.70 5.97
C LEU A 69 -10.01 -7.45 5.41
N ALA A 70 -9.02 -6.73 4.91
CA ALA A 70 -7.79 -7.31 4.36
C ALA A 70 -7.00 -8.13 5.39
N TYR A 71 -6.99 -7.73 6.67
CA TYR A 71 -6.33 -8.53 7.72
C TYR A 71 -7.15 -9.76 8.10
N ILE A 72 -8.47 -9.67 8.04
CA ILE A 72 -9.37 -10.79 8.32
C ILE A 72 -9.26 -11.86 7.24
N THR A 73 -9.19 -11.43 5.97
CA THR A 73 -9.05 -12.35 4.82
C THR A 73 -7.60 -12.75 4.56
N GLY A 74 -6.63 -12.01 5.10
CA GLY A 74 -5.19 -12.22 4.89
C GLY A 74 -4.67 -11.70 3.55
N HIS A 75 -5.51 -11.04 2.74
CA HIS A 75 -5.19 -10.67 1.37
C HIS A 75 -5.72 -9.29 0.99
N LYS A 76 -4.96 -8.59 0.14
CA LYS A 76 -5.35 -7.33 -0.50
C LYS A 76 -4.87 -7.32 -1.96
N GLU A 77 -5.80 -7.09 -2.86
CA GLU A 77 -5.44 -6.83 -4.26
C GLU A 77 -4.84 -5.41 -4.38
N PHE A 78 -3.73 -5.30 -5.10
CA PHE A 78 -3.07 -4.04 -5.45
C PHE A 78 -2.38 -4.19 -6.80
N TYR A 79 -2.69 -3.34 -7.74
CA TYR A 79 -2.10 -3.27 -9.08
C TYR A 79 -2.08 -4.62 -9.81
N GLY A 80 -3.17 -5.38 -9.70
CA GLY A 80 -3.31 -6.72 -10.28
C GLY A 80 -2.63 -7.86 -9.50
N LEU A 81 -1.95 -7.57 -8.39
CA LEU A 81 -1.31 -8.55 -7.53
C LEU A 81 -2.16 -8.86 -6.30
N ASP A 82 -2.32 -10.15 -5.97
CA ASP A 82 -2.94 -10.59 -4.72
C ASP A 82 -1.88 -10.68 -3.62
N LEU A 83 -1.77 -9.63 -2.79
CA LEU A 83 -0.76 -9.51 -1.75
C LEU A 83 -1.26 -10.07 -0.41
N GLN A 84 -0.43 -10.84 0.27
CA GLN A 84 -0.64 -11.19 1.67
C GLN A 84 -0.41 -9.97 2.54
N VAL A 85 -1.34 -9.73 3.48
CA VAL A 85 -1.26 -8.62 4.43
C VAL A 85 -1.77 -9.05 5.80
N ASP A 86 -1.20 -8.49 6.85
CA ASP A 86 -1.63 -8.61 8.23
C ASP A 86 -1.21 -7.37 9.03
N ALA A 87 -1.43 -7.37 10.34
CA ALA A 87 -1.20 -6.22 11.22
C ALA A 87 0.28 -5.73 11.27
N ARG A 88 1.22 -6.39 10.60
CA ARG A 88 2.62 -5.96 10.49
C ARG A 88 2.86 -4.90 9.42
N VAL A 89 1.91 -4.71 8.50
CA VAL A 89 2.06 -3.80 7.34
C VAL A 89 0.80 -2.96 7.13
N LEU A 90 0.97 -1.76 6.59
CA LEU A 90 -0.15 -0.96 6.11
C LEU A 90 -0.92 -1.73 5.03
N VAL A 91 -2.25 -1.69 5.08
CA VAL A 91 -3.09 -2.23 3.99
C VAL A 91 -2.86 -1.37 2.73
N PRO A 92 -2.42 -1.93 1.60
CA PRO A 92 -2.25 -1.17 0.36
C PRO A 92 -3.51 -0.39 -0.03
N ARG A 93 -3.35 0.91 -0.33
CA ARG A 93 -4.45 1.80 -0.68
C ARG A 93 -4.56 1.95 -2.20
N PRO A 94 -5.76 2.00 -2.78
CA PRO A 94 -5.91 2.23 -4.23
C PRO A 94 -5.26 3.53 -4.71
N ASP A 95 -5.27 4.59 -3.87
CA ASP A 95 -4.68 5.89 -4.22
C ASP A 95 -3.17 5.79 -4.50
N THR A 96 -2.48 4.84 -3.86
CA THR A 96 -1.05 4.56 -4.06
C THR A 96 -0.74 4.04 -5.48
N GLU A 97 -1.73 3.53 -6.22
CA GLU A 97 -1.56 3.13 -7.61
C GLU A 97 -1.18 4.34 -8.50
N THR A 98 -1.62 5.56 -8.14
CA THR A 98 -1.19 6.81 -8.78
C THR A 98 0.32 7.00 -8.72
N LEU A 99 0.96 6.62 -7.60
CA LEU A 99 2.41 6.68 -7.46
C LEU A 99 3.12 5.66 -8.35
N VAL A 100 2.57 4.44 -8.45
CA VAL A 100 3.09 3.39 -9.34
C VAL A 100 3.00 3.81 -10.80
N ASP A 101 1.83 4.31 -11.23
CA ASP A 101 1.62 4.81 -12.60
C ASP A 101 2.62 5.90 -12.95
N TRP A 102 2.83 6.86 -12.04
CA TRP A 102 3.79 7.93 -12.27
C TRP A 102 5.23 7.43 -12.35
N ALA A 103 5.61 6.51 -11.47
CA ALA A 103 6.93 5.90 -11.52
C ALA A 103 7.17 5.15 -12.84
N LEU A 104 6.19 4.39 -13.32
CA LEU A 104 6.26 3.70 -14.62
C LEU A 104 6.37 4.69 -15.79
N GLU A 105 5.63 5.81 -15.74
CA GLU A 105 5.68 6.86 -16.76
C GLU A 105 7.07 7.49 -16.86
N VAL A 106 7.65 7.94 -15.74
CA VAL A 106 8.98 8.56 -15.75
C VAL A 106 10.10 7.58 -16.12
N LEU A 107 9.87 6.30 -15.87
CA LEU A 107 10.80 5.23 -16.25
C LEU A 107 10.65 4.73 -17.70
N THR A 108 9.65 5.24 -18.45
CA THR A 108 9.43 4.81 -19.85
C THR A 108 10.65 5.07 -20.74
N THR A 109 11.36 6.17 -20.48
CA THR A 109 12.58 6.55 -21.22
C THR A 109 13.88 6.12 -20.54
N ALA A 110 13.79 5.49 -19.38
CA ALA A 110 14.95 5.00 -18.67
C ALA A 110 15.57 3.77 -19.37
N PRO A 111 16.89 3.55 -19.23
CA PRO A 111 17.56 2.39 -19.84
C PRO A 111 16.98 1.07 -19.31
N ALA A 112 17.18 -0.01 -20.08
CA ALA A 112 16.95 -1.34 -19.54
C ALA A 112 17.80 -1.55 -18.27
N GLN A 113 17.19 -2.22 -17.26
CA GLN A 113 17.80 -2.40 -15.93
C GLN A 113 17.95 -1.10 -15.12
N ALA A 114 17.15 -0.06 -15.41
CA ALA A 114 17.07 1.11 -14.56
C ALA A 114 16.82 0.70 -13.10
N ARG A 115 17.51 1.40 -12.18
CA ARG A 115 17.47 1.09 -10.75
C ARG A 115 16.39 1.92 -10.05
N VAL A 116 15.54 1.24 -9.34
CA VAL A 116 14.45 1.88 -8.57
C VAL A 116 14.56 1.48 -7.11
N MET A 117 14.36 2.44 -6.21
CA MET A 117 14.29 2.23 -4.77
C MET A 117 12.89 2.55 -4.26
N ASP A 118 12.28 1.59 -3.56
CA ASP A 118 11.03 1.77 -2.80
C ASP A 118 11.35 1.91 -1.31
N LEU A 119 11.04 3.06 -0.72
CA LEU A 119 11.31 3.38 0.68
C LEU A 119 10.07 3.20 1.55
N GLY A 120 10.23 2.45 2.66
CA GLY A 120 9.09 2.09 3.52
C GLY A 120 8.16 1.10 2.80
N THR A 121 8.73 0.03 2.26
CA THR A 121 8.04 -0.86 1.30
C THR A 121 6.82 -1.58 1.89
N GLY A 122 6.71 -1.73 3.22
CA GLY A 122 5.58 -2.37 3.88
C GLY A 122 5.35 -3.79 3.40
N SER A 123 4.21 -4.05 2.76
CA SER A 123 3.86 -5.34 2.15
C SER A 123 4.62 -5.64 0.85
N GLY A 124 5.42 -4.70 0.35
CA GLY A 124 6.07 -4.76 -0.95
C GLY A 124 5.22 -4.23 -2.10
N ALA A 125 4.08 -3.60 -1.84
CA ALA A 125 3.07 -3.27 -2.83
C ALA A 125 3.65 -2.49 -4.03
N ILE A 126 4.34 -1.38 -3.79
CA ILE A 126 4.91 -0.53 -4.84
C ILE A 126 6.05 -1.26 -5.56
N ALA A 127 7.02 -1.80 -4.82
CA ALA A 127 8.17 -2.50 -5.39
C ALA A 127 7.74 -3.67 -6.29
N LEU A 128 6.77 -4.47 -5.83
CA LEU A 128 6.28 -5.64 -6.56
C LEU A 128 5.46 -5.24 -7.78
N ALA A 129 4.63 -4.19 -7.69
CA ALA A 129 3.88 -3.66 -8.82
C ALA A 129 4.82 -3.16 -9.94
N LEU A 130 5.87 -2.40 -9.57
CA LEU A 130 6.90 -1.93 -10.52
C LEU A 130 7.63 -3.10 -11.18
N LYS A 131 8.08 -4.08 -10.40
CA LYS A 131 8.79 -5.26 -10.90
C LYS A 131 7.91 -6.15 -11.76
N HIS A 132 6.63 -6.30 -11.41
CA HIS A 132 5.66 -7.07 -12.17
C HIS A 132 5.40 -6.45 -13.56
N THR A 133 5.22 -5.13 -13.59
CA THR A 133 4.91 -4.40 -14.83
C THR A 133 6.14 -4.23 -15.74
N ARG A 134 7.31 -3.98 -15.14
CA ARG A 134 8.58 -3.78 -15.81
C ARG A 134 9.60 -4.77 -15.27
N ALA A 135 9.58 -5.99 -15.80
CA ALA A 135 10.43 -7.10 -15.35
C ALA A 135 11.94 -6.83 -15.55
N ASP A 136 12.29 -5.91 -16.43
CA ASP A 136 13.66 -5.48 -16.69
C ASP A 136 14.26 -4.55 -15.62
N LEU A 137 13.42 -3.90 -14.78
CA LEU A 137 13.91 -3.01 -13.73
C LEU A 137 14.71 -3.77 -12.66
N GLN A 138 15.72 -3.11 -12.11
CA GLN A 138 16.41 -3.51 -10.88
C GLN A 138 15.72 -2.81 -9.71
N VAL A 139 14.80 -3.52 -9.06
CA VAL A 139 14.02 -2.97 -7.93
C VAL A 139 14.66 -3.36 -6.62
N CYS A 140 14.98 -2.34 -5.82
CA CYS A 140 15.41 -2.44 -4.44
C CYS A 140 14.29 -1.89 -3.53
N ALA A 141 14.17 -2.44 -2.34
CA ALA A 141 13.18 -2.01 -1.38
C ALA A 141 13.77 -2.01 0.04
N VAL A 142 13.45 -1.00 0.82
CA VAL A 142 13.89 -0.87 2.20
C VAL A 142 12.70 -0.67 3.12
N ASP A 143 12.78 -1.22 4.32
CA ASP A 143 11.85 -0.94 5.41
C ASP A 143 12.60 -0.96 6.74
N PHE A 144 12.16 -0.13 7.68
CA PHE A 144 12.69 -0.13 9.04
C PHE A 144 12.28 -1.39 9.81
N SER A 145 11.07 -1.88 9.54
CA SER A 145 10.50 -3.06 10.19
C SER A 145 10.95 -4.36 9.53
N ALA A 146 11.69 -5.18 10.26
CA ALA A 146 12.02 -6.54 9.82
C ALA A 146 10.77 -7.41 9.60
N GLU A 147 9.69 -7.15 10.36
CA GLU A 147 8.42 -7.87 10.22
C GLU A 147 7.70 -7.49 8.92
N ALA A 148 7.70 -6.19 8.54
CA ALA A 148 7.19 -5.74 7.25
C ALA A 148 7.99 -6.36 6.10
N LEU A 149 9.31 -6.36 6.18
CA LEU A 149 10.17 -7.01 5.18
C LEU A 149 9.88 -8.51 5.04
N ALA A 150 9.56 -9.20 6.12
CA ALA A 150 9.19 -10.62 6.05
C ALA A 150 7.91 -10.82 5.24
N VAL A 151 6.92 -9.91 5.35
CA VAL A 151 5.69 -9.90 4.53
C VAL A 151 6.03 -9.61 3.08
N ALA A 152 6.78 -8.54 2.79
CA ALA A 152 7.19 -8.16 1.44
C ALA A 152 7.94 -9.28 0.71
N GLN A 153 8.89 -9.93 1.40
CA GLN A 153 9.64 -11.07 0.86
C GLN A 153 8.73 -12.30 0.61
N ALA A 154 7.72 -12.54 1.46
CA ALA A 154 6.75 -13.61 1.23
C ALA A 154 5.93 -13.33 -0.03
N ASN A 155 5.47 -12.10 -0.22
CA ASN A 155 4.77 -11.65 -1.42
C ASN A 155 5.65 -11.77 -2.67
N ALA A 156 6.92 -11.34 -2.62
CA ALA A 156 7.87 -11.46 -3.72
C ALA A 156 8.04 -12.94 -4.16
N ARG A 157 8.23 -13.83 -3.18
CA ARG A 157 8.32 -15.29 -3.47
C ARG A 157 7.05 -15.84 -4.09
N ARG A 158 5.87 -15.47 -3.54
CA ARG A 158 4.56 -15.91 -4.04
C ARG A 158 4.36 -15.54 -5.51
N HIS A 159 4.74 -14.31 -5.88
CA HIS A 159 4.61 -13.80 -7.25
C HIS A 159 5.84 -14.07 -8.13
N ARG A 160 6.90 -14.70 -7.59
CA ARG A 160 8.16 -14.99 -8.29
C ARG A 160 8.80 -13.73 -8.88
N LEU A 161 8.76 -12.65 -8.12
CA LEU A 161 9.35 -11.36 -8.49
C LEU A 161 10.69 -11.18 -7.76
N ASP A 162 11.72 -10.84 -8.53
CA ASP A 162 13.07 -10.60 -8.00
C ASP A 162 13.21 -9.14 -7.57
N VAL A 163 13.13 -8.90 -6.26
CA VAL A 163 13.31 -7.60 -5.61
C VAL A 163 14.35 -7.75 -4.50
N ALA A 164 15.31 -6.82 -4.44
CA ALA A 164 16.34 -6.80 -3.42
C ALA A 164 15.82 -6.07 -2.17
N PHE A 165 15.63 -6.79 -1.06
CA PHE A 165 15.15 -6.24 0.20
C PHE A 165 16.29 -6.00 1.19
N SER A 166 16.27 -4.85 1.87
CA SER A 166 17.19 -4.52 2.95
C SER A 166 16.46 -3.87 4.13
N GLN A 167 16.96 -4.10 5.34
CA GLN A 167 16.45 -3.40 6.52
C GLN A 167 17.25 -2.11 6.72
N GLY A 168 16.56 -0.99 6.90
CA GLY A 168 17.20 0.31 7.10
C GLY A 168 16.19 1.43 7.33
N SER A 169 16.70 2.59 7.69
CA SER A 169 15.91 3.82 7.83
C SER A 169 16.10 4.68 6.58
N TRP A 170 15.10 4.68 5.72
CA TRP A 170 15.10 5.40 4.45
C TRP A 170 16.33 5.07 3.59
N LEU A 171 17.21 6.04 3.33
CA LEU A 171 18.41 5.85 2.51
C LEU A 171 19.70 5.69 3.32
N ASP A 172 19.60 5.59 4.65
CA ASP A 172 20.78 5.41 5.51
C ASP A 172 21.49 4.10 5.18
N GLY A 173 22.75 4.21 4.75
CA GLY A 173 23.59 3.07 4.40
C GLY A 173 23.21 2.36 3.09
N VAL A 174 22.25 2.86 2.33
CA VAL A 174 21.88 2.32 1.02
C VAL A 174 22.97 2.63 0.01
N PRO A 175 23.55 1.62 -0.67
CA PRO A 175 24.63 1.84 -1.64
C PRO A 175 24.11 2.22 -3.03
N GLY A 176 24.83 3.13 -3.68
CA GLY A 176 24.67 3.45 -5.10
C GLY A 176 23.58 4.50 -5.38
N HIS A 177 23.25 4.63 -6.67
CA HIS A 177 22.33 5.66 -7.17
C HIS A 177 21.21 5.00 -7.97
N PHE A 178 20.08 5.71 -8.06
CA PHE A 178 18.82 5.23 -8.63
C PHE A 178 18.31 6.17 -9.73
N ASP A 179 17.65 5.61 -10.72
CA ASP A 179 16.89 6.35 -11.74
C ASP A 179 15.60 6.93 -11.17
N ALA A 180 15.00 6.22 -10.20
CA ALA A 180 13.85 6.70 -9.43
C ALA A 180 13.90 6.21 -7.97
N ILE A 181 13.47 7.07 -7.06
CA ILE A 181 13.19 6.75 -5.67
C ILE A 181 11.70 7.01 -5.45
N VAL A 182 10.97 6.02 -4.94
CA VAL A 182 9.53 6.09 -4.67
C VAL A 182 9.27 5.82 -3.19
N SER A 183 8.26 6.46 -2.62
CA SER A 183 7.86 6.18 -1.24
C SER A 183 6.41 6.56 -0.98
N ASN A 184 5.71 5.73 -0.21
CA ASN A 184 4.51 6.10 0.52
C ASN A 184 4.87 6.11 2.02
N PRO A 185 5.49 7.18 2.53
CA PRO A 185 5.92 7.26 3.93
C PRO A 185 4.74 7.57 4.84
N PRO A 186 4.88 7.42 6.16
CA PRO A 186 3.93 7.97 7.12
C PRO A 186 3.76 9.47 6.91
N TYR A 187 2.51 9.96 6.94
CA TYR A 187 2.22 11.38 6.68
C TYR A 187 1.08 11.95 7.56
N ILE A 188 0.58 11.19 8.53
CA ILE A 188 -0.48 11.67 9.44
C ILE A 188 0.18 12.38 10.63
N ALA A 189 -0.30 13.58 10.97
CA ALA A 189 0.17 14.28 12.17
C ALA A 189 -0.16 13.47 13.43
N SER A 190 0.77 13.44 14.40
CA SER A 190 0.63 12.59 15.61
C SER A 190 -0.59 12.90 16.47
N ALA A 191 -1.15 14.11 16.36
CA ALA A 191 -2.36 14.54 17.07
C ALA A 191 -3.64 14.46 16.21
N ASP A 192 -3.56 13.89 15.01
CA ASP A 192 -4.71 13.81 14.11
C ASP A 192 -5.74 12.80 14.61
N SER A 193 -7.00 13.23 14.65
CA SER A 193 -8.12 12.39 15.10
C SER A 193 -8.39 11.16 14.23
N HIS A 194 -7.95 11.15 12.96
CA HIS A 194 -8.08 10.01 12.07
C HIS A 194 -7.30 8.78 12.55
N LEU A 195 -6.20 8.97 13.31
CA LEU A 195 -5.44 7.85 13.89
C LEU A 195 -6.29 6.95 14.80
N ALA A 196 -7.32 7.50 15.45
CA ALA A 196 -8.22 6.73 16.30
C ALA A 196 -9.02 5.65 15.53
N ALA A 197 -9.25 5.83 14.24
CA ALA A 197 -9.93 4.86 13.38
C ALA A 197 -8.97 3.81 12.77
N LEU A 198 -7.65 3.99 12.92
CA LEU A 198 -6.61 3.17 12.29
C LEU A 198 -5.85 2.30 13.32
N THR A 199 -6.46 2.02 14.47
CA THR A 199 -5.82 1.34 15.62
C THR A 199 -5.35 -0.08 15.34
N HIS A 200 -5.82 -0.70 14.27
CA HIS A 200 -5.41 -2.04 13.85
C HIS A 200 -4.15 -2.04 12.96
N GLU A 201 -3.77 -0.88 12.41
CA GLU A 201 -2.61 -0.74 11.52
C GLU A 201 -1.38 -0.24 12.31
N PRO A 202 -0.14 -0.56 11.88
CA PRO A 202 1.04 -0.17 12.65
C PRO A 202 1.18 1.35 12.66
N LEU A 203 1.23 1.95 13.86
CA LEU A 203 1.29 3.41 14.04
C LEU A 203 2.51 4.02 13.33
N GLN A 204 3.63 3.31 13.30
CA GLN A 204 4.85 3.72 12.60
C GLN A 204 4.71 3.82 11.07
N ALA A 205 3.68 3.20 10.50
CA ALA A 205 3.36 3.31 9.07
C ALA A 205 2.34 4.42 8.78
N LEU A 206 1.86 5.13 9.82
CA LEU A 206 0.81 6.14 9.73
C LEU A 206 1.28 7.52 10.15
N ALA A 207 1.90 7.63 11.33
CA ALA A 207 2.16 8.90 11.99
C ALA A 207 3.59 9.40 11.76
N SER A 208 3.73 10.71 11.44
CA SER A 208 5.00 11.36 11.13
C SER A 208 5.08 12.76 11.75
N GLY A 209 5.55 12.83 12.98
CA GLY A 209 5.77 14.10 13.68
C GLY A 209 4.50 14.91 13.97
N THR A 210 4.67 16.19 14.26
CA THR A 210 3.56 17.06 14.67
C THR A 210 2.71 17.58 13.50
N ASP A 211 3.27 17.65 12.31
CA ASP A 211 2.60 18.14 11.09
C ASP A 211 2.50 17.11 9.97
N GLY A 212 2.91 15.86 10.24
CA GLY A 212 2.86 14.78 9.27
C GLY A 212 3.94 14.83 8.19
N LEU A 213 4.96 15.67 8.32
CA LEU A 213 5.97 15.88 7.26
C LEU A 213 7.39 15.43 7.64
N ASP A 214 7.63 14.90 8.84
CA ASP A 214 8.98 14.60 9.30
C ASP A 214 9.67 13.54 8.43
N ASP A 215 8.98 12.47 8.07
CA ASP A 215 9.52 11.42 7.21
C ASP A 215 9.72 11.92 5.78
N LEU A 216 8.78 12.71 5.25
CA LEU A 216 8.93 13.37 3.95
C LEU A 216 10.17 14.27 3.90
N ARG A 217 10.42 15.06 4.95
CA ARG A 217 11.64 15.88 5.07
C ARG A 217 12.90 15.02 5.09
N ALA A 218 12.89 13.93 5.87
CA ALA A 218 14.03 13.02 5.97
C ALA A 218 14.37 12.40 4.61
N ILE A 219 13.38 11.88 3.89
CA ILE A 219 13.54 11.28 2.56
C ILE A 219 14.06 12.32 1.56
N ILE A 220 13.43 13.50 1.48
CA ILE A 220 13.81 14.56 0.54
C ILE A 220 15.27 14.98 0.75
N ASN A 221 15.69 15.16 2.02
CA ASN A 221 17.07 15.56 2.34
C ASN A 221 18.11 14.48 1.97
N GLN A 222 17.77 13.20 2.06
CA GLN A 222 18.67 12.10 1.73
C GLN A 222 18.72 11.80 0.22
N ALA A 223 17.60 12.01 -0.49
CA ALA A 223 17.41 11.54 -1.86
C ALA A 223 18.41 12.13 -2.87
N HIS A 224 18.86 13.37 -2.67
CA HIS A 224 19.84 14.04 -3.54
C HIS A 224 21.13 13.24 -3.73
N ALA A 225 21.64 12.62 -2.67
CA ALA A 225 22.88 11.86 -2.69
C ALA A 225 22.71 10.48 -3.37
N HIS A 226 21.48 10.06 -3.64
CA HIS A 226 21.16 8.72 -4.12
C HIS A 226 20.46 8.71 -5.48
N LEU A 227 20.15 9.86 -6.07
CA LEU A 227 19.59 9.94 -7.41
C LEU A 227 20.66 10.17 -8.46
N LEU A 228 20.52 9.52 -9.60
CA LEU A 228 21.28 9.84 -10.80
C LEU A 228 20.87 11.23 -11.33
N PRO A 229 21.75 11.94 -12.06
CA PRO A 229 21.37 13.15 -12.79
C PRO A 229 20.12 12.90 -13.64
N GLY A 230 19.10 13.72 -13.46
CA GLY A 230 17.81 13.56 -14.13
C GLY A 230 16.88 12.49 -13.54
N GLY A 231 17.28 11.78 -12.49
CA GLY A 231 16.45 10.83 -11.76
C GLY A 231 15.30 11.48 -11.00
N TRP A 232 14.29 10.71 -10.63
CA TRP A 232 13.06 11.20 -10.01
C TRP A 232 12.92 10.77 -8.55
N LEU A 233 12.48 11.70 -7.71
CA LEU A 233 11.91 11.43 -6.39
C LEU A 233 10.40 11.58 -6.46
N LEU A 234 9.65 10.52 -6.11
CA LEU A 234 8.19 10.47 -6.14
C LEU A 234 7.66 10.06 -4.77
N LEU A 235 6.78 10.87 -4.19
CA LEU A 235 6.31 10.74 -2.82
C LEU A 235 4.79 10.79 -2.74
N GLU A 236 4.16 9.83 -2.08
CA GLU A 236 2.77 9.97 -1.64
C GLU A 236 2.70 10.84 -0.39
N HIS A 237 1.57 11.53 -0.19
CA HIS A 237 1.33 12.42 0.94
C HIS A 237 -0.17 12.59 1.23
N GLY A 238 -0.51 13.22 2.34
CA GLY A 238 -1.87 13.56 2.71
C GLY A 238 -2.55 14.51 1.71
N TYR A 239 -3.87 14.50 1.71
CA TYR A 239 -4.72 15.24 0.76
C TYR A 239 -4.50 16.76 0.76
N ASP A 240 -3.96 17.32 1.82
CA ASP A 240 -3.72 18.75 2.03
C ASP A 240 -2.24 19.13 2.04
N GLN A 241 -1.33 18.17 1.82
CA GLN A 241 0.12 18.37 1.97
C GLN A 241 0.85 18.70 0.65
N ALA A 242 0.21 18.61 -0.50
CA ALA A 242 0.85 18.76 -1.82
C ALA A 242 1.69 20.04 -1.97
N ALA A 243 1.16 21.19 -1.53
CA ALA A 243 1.87 22.46 -1.62
C ALA A 243 3.13 22.49 -0.73
N ALA A 244 3.03 21.92 0.48
CA ALA A 244 4.14 21.83 1.41
C ALA A 244 5.24 20.90 0.85
N VAL A 245 4.87 19.75 0.31
CA VAL A 245 5.84 18.81 -0.27
C VAL A 245 6.56 19.39 -1.48
N ARG A 246 5.83 20.07 -2.40
CA ARG A 246 6.48 20.79 -3.52
C ARG A 246 7.46 21.86 -3.03
N THR A 247 7.10 22.57 -1.97
CA THR A 247 7.99 23.57 -1.36
C THR A 247 9.26 22.92 -0.81
N LEU A 248 9.13 21.81 -0.08
CA LEU A 248 10.28 21.06 0.45
C LEU A 248 11.20 20.56 -0.67
N LEU A 249 10.63 19.98 -1.73
CA LEU A 249 11.38 19.53 -2.91
C LEU A 249 12.17 20.68 -3.57
N THR A 250 11.51 21.82 -3.79
CA THR A 250 12.14 23.00 -4.37
C THR A 250 13.27 23.57 -3.48
N GLN A 251 13.03 23.66 -2.17
CA GLN A 251 14.02 24.15 -1.20
C GLN A 251 15.23 23.20 -1.10
N ALA A 252 15.02 21.91 -1.27
CA ALA A 252 16.08 20.91 -1.35
C ALA A 252 16.87 20.95 -2.66
N GLY A 253 16.50 21.80 -3.63
CA GLY A 253 17.21 21.97 -4.90
C GLY A 253 16.77 21.07 -6.03
N PHE A 254 15.68 20.33 -5.86
CA PHE A 254 15.09 19.56 -6.96
C PHE A 254 14.42 20.47 -8.00
N ALA A 255 14.48 20.07 -9.25
CA ALA A 255 13.83 20.74 -10.38
C ALA A 255 12.45 20.13 -10.66
N GLU A 256 11.59 20.89 -11.37
CA GLU A 256 10.31 20.40 -11.91
C GLU A 256 9.37 19.83 -10.84
N ALA A 257 9.33 20.42 -9.63
CA ALA A 257 8.44 19.96 -8.57
C ALA A 257 6.96 20.09 -8.99
N GLN A 258 6.24 18.98 -9.01
CA GLN A 258 4.84 18.89 -9.46
C GLN A 258 4.06 17.87 -8.64
N SER A 259 2.74 17.85 -8.78
CA SER A 259 1.87 16.89 -8.12
C SER A 259 0.95 16.17 -9.10
N ARG A 260 0.55 14.95 -8.74
CA ARG A 260 -0.43 14.12 -9.45
C ARG A 260 -1.66 13.92 -8.60
N ARG A 261 -2.82 13.86 -9.28
CA ARG A 261 -4.10 13.61 -8.63
C ARG A 261 -4.47 12.14 -8.75
N ASP A 262 -5.07 11.62 -7.68
CA ASP A 262 -5.73 10.31 -7.69
C ASP A 262 -7.02 10.32 -8.53
N LEU A 263 -7.68 9.18 -8.62
CA LEU A 263 -8.94 9.03 -9.36
C LEU A 263 -10.10 9.88 -8.79
N ALA A 264 -10.01 10.30 -7.52
CA ALA A 264 -10.96 11.21 -6.90
C ALA A 264 -10.65 12.68 -7.19
N GLY A 265 -9.56 12.98 -7.89
CA GLY A 265 -9.14 14.33 -8.25
C GLY A 265 -8.36 15.05 -7.14
N ILE A 266 -7.92 14.32 -6.10
CA ILE A 266 -7.16 14.84 -4.95
C ILE A 266 -5.67 14.73 -5.27
N GLU A 267 -4.89 15.79 -5.04
CA GLU A 267 -3.43 15.73 -5.14
C GLU A 267 -2.89 14.76 -4.07
N ARG A 268 -2.38 13.62 -4.54
CA ARG A 268 -1.98 12.51 -3.67
C ARG A 268 -0.48 12.23 -3.73
N CYS A 269 0.15 12.54 -4.84
CA CYS A 269 1.58 12.31 -5.03
C CYS A 269 2.27 13.61 -5.46
N SER A 270 3.43 13.89 -4.93
CA SER A 270 4.32 14.96 -5.40
C SER A 270 5.68 14.40 -5.72
N GLY A 271 6.31 14.94 -6.75
CA GLY A 271 7.63 14.49 -7.16
C GLY A 271 8.41 15.58 -7.86
N ALA A 272 9.71 15.36 -7.96
CA ALA A 272 10.62 16.29 -8.58
C ALA A 272 11.83 15.56 -9.15
N ARG A 273 12.58 16.25 -10.00
CA ARG A 273 13.70 15.70 -10.75
C ARG A 273 15.02 16.18 -10.18
N GLN A 274 15.97 15.29 -10.05
CA GLN A 274 17.38 15.66 -9.83
C GLN A 274 17.89 16.49 -11.00
N ALA A 275 18.55 17.61 -10.72
CA ALA A 275 19.12 18.45 -11.77
C ALA A 275 20.06 17.64 -12.67
N GLN A 276 20.06 17.95 -13.97
CA GLN A 276 21.06 17.45 -14.91
C GLN A 276 22.30 18.35 -14.78
N THR A 277 23.30 17.90 -14.08
CA THR A 277 24.60 18.59 -14.03
C THR A 277 25.55 18.00 -15.06
#